data_7b426f91ebafadfaa1c94cb7f8fb589b
#
_entry.id   7b426f91ebafadfaa1c94cb7f8fb589b
#
_cell.length_a   1.000
_cell.length_b   1.000
_cell.length_c   1.000
_cell.angle_alpha   90.00
_cell.angle_beta   90.00
_cell.angle_gamma   90.00
#
_symmetry.space_group_name_H-M   'P 1'
#
loop_
_entity.id
_entity.type
_entity.pdbx_description
1 polymer ?
#
loop_
_entity_poly.entity_id
_entity_poly.type
_entity_poly.pdbx_seq_one_letter_code
_entity_poly.pdbx_strand_id
1 'polypeptide(L)'
;MSNIYQIYLISDSTGETLDRIFTAIKAQFKNIDYKIHTYSFTRTENQILKILSNAKENQNSIILYSIVDSSLAKYLARNSEEKKIPCFGVLGDLILSFSKLLNQKASHLSLIHISEPTRHA
;
A
#
# COMPACT_ATOMS: atom_id res chain seq x y z
N MET A 1 14.80 -4.89 -25.77
CA MET A 1 14.30 -3.88 -24.87
C MET A 1 13.88 -4.44 -23.55
N SER A 2 14.44 -3.97 -22.50
CA SER A 2 14.03 -4.43 -21.19
C SER A 2 12.75 -3.72 -20.79
N ASN A 3 11.86 -4.45 -20.15
CA ASN A 3 10.66 -3.88 -19.57
C ASN A 3 10.97 -3.40 -18.17
N ILE A 4 10.65 -2.16 -17.91
CA ILE A 4 10.82 -1.59 -16.58
C ILE A 4 9.46 -1.57 -15.93
N TYR A 5 9.37 -2.18 -14.75
CA TYR A 5 8.14 -2.20 -13.98
C TYR A 5 8.09 -0.98 -13.08
N GLN A 6 6.96 -0.29 -13.11
CA GLN A 6 6.76 0.91 -12.30
C GLN A 6 6.05 0.49 -11.02
N ILE A 7 6.75 0.58 -9.91
CA ILE A 7 6.21 0.14 -8.63
C ILE A 7 5.80 1.35 -7.82
N TYR A 8 4.53 1.41 -7.47
CA TYR A 8 3.99 2.52 -6.69
C TYR A 8 3.73 2.05 -5.27
N LEU A 9 4.51 2.56 -4.34
CA LEU A 9 4.38 2.22 -2.93
C LEU A 9 3.60 3.34 -2.25
N ILE A 10 2.39 3.06 -1.86
CA ILE A 10 1.48 4.06 -1.31
C ILE A 10 1.20 3.75 0.15
N SER A 11 1.55 4.67 1.03
CA SER A 11 1.41 4.47 2.47
C SER A 11 0.73 5.67 3.12
N ASP A 12 -0.03 5.42 4.17
CA ASP A 12 -0.62 6.48 4.97
C ASP A 12 0.32 6.96 6.08
N SER A 13 1.53 6.41 6.12
CA SER A 13 2.57 6.81 7.08
C SER A 13 3.88 7.00 6.32
N THR A 14 5.01 6.72 6.97
CA THR A 14 6.32 6.97 6.36
C THR A 14 6.63 6.05 5.19
N GLY A 15 6.02 4.87 5.15
CA GLY A 15 6.28 3.91 4.09
C GLY A 15 7.44 2.97 4.36
N GLU A 16 8.04 3.02 5.56
CA GLU A 16 9.16 2.15 5.86
C GLU A 16 8.80 0.67 5.80
N THR A 17 7.64 0.31 6.36
CA THR A 17 7.21 -1.08 6.34
C THR A 17 6.99 -1.55 4.92
N LEU A 18 6.33 -0.72 4.13
CA LEU A 18 6.03 -1.06 2.75
C LEU A 18 7.30 -1.22 1.92
N ASP A 19 8.26 -0.34 2.17
CA ASP A 19 9.54 -0.38 1.49
C ASP A 19 10.27 -1.69 1.80
N ARG A 20 10.25 -2.11 3.06
CA ARG A 20 10.89 -3.36 3.45
C ARG A 20 10.20 -4.57 2.84
N ILE A 21 8.87 -4.54 2.78
CA ILE A 21 8.12 -5.62 2.17
C ILE A 21 8.48 -5.73 0.69
N PHE A 22 8.53 -4.62 -0.01
CA PHE A 22 8.89 -4.68 -1.42
C PHE A 22 10.33 -5.12 -1.63
N THR A 23 11.24 -4.73 -0.75
CA THR A 23 12.61 -5.19 -0.84
C THR A 23 12.67 -6.72 -0.76
N ALA A 24 11.88 -7.30 0.14
CA ALA A 24 11.82 -8.75 0.26
C ALA A 24 11.23 -9.40 -1.00
N ILE A 25 10.20 -8.79 -1.56
CA ILE A 25 9.58 -9.30 -2.78
C ILE A 25 10.59 -9.24 -3.93
N LYS A 26 11.24 -8.11 -4.07
CA LYS A 26 12.19 -7.89 -5.15
C LYS A 26 13.31 -8.91 -5.12
N ALA A 27 13.71 -9.32 -3.93
CA ALA A 27 14.79 -10.29 -3.78
C ALA A 27 14.44 -11.66 -4.36
N GLN A 28 13.15 -11.95 -4.53
CA GLN A 28 12.71 -13.21 -5.08
C GLN A 28 12.75 -13.26 -6.61
N PHE A 29 12.87 -12.11 -7.24
CA PHE A 29 12.81 -12.03 -8.70
C PHE A 29 14.02 -11.29 -9.22
N LYS A 30 14.96 -12.02 -9.78
CA LYS A 30 16.18 -11.43 -10.30
C LYS A 30 16.02 -11.10 -11.78
N ASN A 31 16.85 -10.18 -12.24
CA ASN A 31 16.87 -9.79 -13.64
C ASN A 31 15.61 -9.06 -14.10
N ILE A 32 14.98 -8.38 -13.16
CA ILE A 32 13.82 -7.52 -13.44
C ILE A 32 14.21 -6.10 -13.07
N ASP A 33 13.91 -5.18 -13.96
CA ASP A 33 14.19 -3.77 -13.71
C ASP A 33 12.95 -3.12 -13.09
N TYR A 34 13.17 -2.37 -12.03
CA TYR A 34 12.08 -1.68 -11.32
C TYR A 34 12.40 -0.20 -11.21
N LYS A 35 11.37 0.60 -11.37
CA LYS A 35 11.43 2.01 -10.98
C LYS A 35 10.42 2.20 -9.86
N ILE A 36 10.89 2.70 -8.72
CA ILE A 36 10.07 2.76 -7.51
C ILE A 36 9.61 4.20 -7.28
N HIS A 37 8.31 4.35 -7.10
CA HIS A 37 7.68 5.63 -6.77
C HIS A 37 7.08 5.52 -5.39
N THR A 38 7.55 6.33 -4.46
CA THR A 38 7.10 6.24 -3.08
C THR A 38 6.20 7.43 -2.75
N TYR A 39 5.03 7.13 -2.20
CA TYR A 39 4.08 8.15 -1.77
C TYR A 39 3.75 7.92 -0.31
N SER A 40 4.33 8.75 0.55
CA SER A 40 4.10 8.68 1.99
C SER A 40 2.96 9.60 2.37
N PHE A 41 2.37 9.33 3.52
CA PHE A 41 1.33 10.18 4.10
C PHE A 41 0.16 10.43 3.15
N THR A 42 -0.20 9.38 2.41
CA THR A 42 -1.35 9.44 1.52
C THR A 42 -2.60 9.22 2.34
N ARG A 43 -3.41 10.26 2.48
CA ARG A 43 -4.56 10.22 3.39
C ARG A 43 -5.84 10.78 2.79
N THR A 44 -5.82 11.21 1.54
CA THR A 44 -7.01 11.76 0.90
C THR A 44 -7.26 11.12 -0.43
N GLU A 45 -8.51 11.17 -0.87
CA GLU A 45 -8.89 10.66 -2.17
C GLU A 45 -8.22 11.43 -3.29
N ASN A 46 -8.03 12.74 -3.12
CA ASN A 46 -7.37 13.54 -4.14
C ASN A 46 -5.93 13.10 -4.36
N GLN A 47 -5.24 12.76 -3.27
CA GLN A 47 -3.88 12.25 -3.40
C GLN A 47 -3.87 10.96 -4.19
N ILE A 48 -4.84 10.07 -3.91
CA ILE A 48 -4.93 8.80 -4.60
C ILE A 48 -5.18 9.01 -6.08
N LEU A 49 -6.08 9.91 -6.43
CA LEU A 49 -6.39 10.16 -7.84
C LEU A 49 -5.18 10.67 -8.60
N LYS A 50 -4.36 11.51 -7.98
CA LYS A 50 -3.15 12.00 -8.63
C LYS A 50 -2.16 10.88 -8.86
N ILE A 51 -2.00 10.00 -7.86
CA ILE A 51 -1.09 8.87 -8.00
C ILE A 51 -1.55 7.96 -9.13
N LEU A 52 -2.84 7.66 -9.18
CA LEU A 52 -3.38 6.79 -10.20
C LEU A 52 -3.27 7.40 -11.59
N SER A 53 -3.38 8.70 -11.71
CA SER A 53 -3.15 9.38 -12.98
C SER A 53 -1.74 9.10 -13.47
N ASN A 54 -0.76 9.22 -12.59
CA ASN A 54 0.62 8.95 -12.96
C ASN A 54 0.82 7.49 -13.32
N ALA A 55 0.22 6.59 -12.53
CA ALA A 55 0.38 5.16 -12.76
C ALA A 55 -0.23 4.75 -14.10
N LYS A 56 -1.33 5.37 -14.46
CA LYS A 56 -2.01 5.01 -15.70
C LYS A 56 -1.22 5.42 -16.93
N GLU A 57 -0.40 6.45 -16.82
CA GLU A 57 0.41 6.92 -17.94
C GLU A 57 1.55 5.97 -18.27
N ASN A 58 1.90 5.10 -17.35
CA ASN A 58 3.00 4.18 -17.53
C ASN A 58 2.49 2.78 -17.75
N GLN A 59 3.20 2.02 -18.58
CA GLN A 59 2.91 0.61 -18.72
C GLN A 59 3.59 -0.15 -17.60
N ASN A 60 3.09 -1.33 -17.31
CA ASN A 60 3.67 -2.21 -16.29
C ASN A 60 3.68 -1.58 -14.91
N SER A 61 2.62 -0.87 -14.58
CA SER A 61 2.48 -0.27 -13.25
C SER A 61 1.88 -1.28 -12.28
N ILE A 62 2.45 -1.37 -11.10
CA ILE A 62 1.95 -2.23 -10.02
C ILE A 62 1.89 -1.39 -8.76
N ILE A 63 0.79 -1.50 -8.03
CA ILE A 63 0.59 -0.73 -6.81
C ILE A 63 0.65 -1.66 -5.61
N LEU A 64 1.45 -1.29 -4.63
CA LEU A 64 1.43 -1.88 -3.30
C LEU A 64 1.06 -0.79 -2.32
N TYR A 65 0.10 -1.06 -1.45
CA TYR A 65 -0.32 -0.04 -0.51
C TYR A 65 -0.46 -0.58 0.90
N SER A 66 -0.27 0.34 1.83
CA SER A 66 -0.43 0.06 3.25
C SER A 66 -1.22 1.22 3.82
N ILE A 67 -2.54 1.09 3.78
CA ILE A 67 -3.47 2.12 4.26
C ILE A 67 -4.42 1.47 5.24
N VAL A 68 -4.45 2.00 6.46
CA VAL A 68 -5.23 1.42 7.53
C VAL A 68 -6.71 1.77 7.42
N ASP A 69 -7.02 2.98 6.97
CA ASP A 69 -8.41 3.41 6.79
C ASP A 69 -9.07 2.57 5.70
N SER A 70 -10.06 1.78 6.09
CA SER A 70 -10.68 0.85 5.15
C SER A 70 -11.41 1.56 4.01
N SER A 71 -12.01 2.72 4.27
CA SER A 71 -12.69 3.48 3.22
C SER A 71 -11.71 3.95 2.16
N LEU A 72 -10.59 4.48 2.59
CA LEU A 72 -9.57 4.97 1.68
C LEU A 72 -8.94 3.83 0.92
N ALA A 73 -8.67 2.71 1.60
CA ALA A 73 -8.11 1.53 0.95
C ALA A 73 -9.04 1.00 -0.14
N LYS A 74 -10.34 0.95 0.16
CA LYS A 74 -11.31 0.50 -0.84
C LYS A 74 -11.39 1.46 -2.02
N TYR A 75 -11.30 2.75 -1.74
CA TYR A 75 -11.30 3.75 -2.80
C TYR A 75 -10.13 3.53 -3.76
N LEU A 76 -8.95 3.31 -3.20
CA LEU A 76 -7.75 3.05 -3.99
C LEU A 76 -7.92 1.77 -4.80
N ALA A 77 -8.35 0.69 -4.16
CA ALA A 77 -8.49 -0.59 -4.84
C ALA A 77 -9.49 -0.52 -5.98
N ARG A 78 -10.63 0.13 -5.74
CA ARG A 78 -11.68 0.23 -6.74
C ARG A 78 -11.22 1.06 -7.95
N ASN A 79 -10.60 2.19 -7.70
CA ASN A 79 -10.14 3.04 -8.79
C ASN A 79 -9.00 2.41 -9.56
N SER A 80 -8.15 1.66 -8.87
CA SER A 80 -7.08 0.92 -9.55
C SER A 80 -7.66 -0.13 -10.48
N GLU A 81 -8.68 -0.84 -10.01
CA GLU A 81 -9.31 -1.88 -10.82
C GLU A 81 -9.96 -1.27 -12.06
N GLU A 82 -10.61 -0.12 -11.91
CA GLU A 82 -11.22 0.55 -13.06
C GLU A 82 -10.19 0.91 -14.11
N LYS A 83 -9.00 1.24 -13.69
CA LYS A 83 -7.91 1.60 -14.59
C LYS A 83 -7.07 0.40 -14.98
N LYS A 84 -7.45 -0.78 -14.53
CA LYS A 84 -6.76 -2.04 -14.84
C LYS A 84 -5.30 -2.03 -14.39
N ILE A 85 -5.04 -1.45 -13.24
CA ILE A 85 -3.71 -1.43 -12.64
C ILE A 85 -3.70 -2.44 -11.49
N PRO A 86 -2.80 -3.43 -11.52
CA PRO A 86 -2.68 -4.37 -10.40
C PRO A 86 -2.40 -3.63 -9.11
N CYS A 87 -3.16 -3.96 -8.08
CA CYS A 87 -3.10 -3.24 -6.82
C CYS A 87 -3.24 -4.23 -5.68
N PHE A 88 -2.28 -4.22 -4.77
CA PHE A 88 -2.21 -5.18 -3.68
C PHE A 88 -2.05 -4.44 -2.35
N GLY A 89 -2.93 -4.76 -1.40
CA GLY A 89 -2.81 -4.23 -0.05
C GLY A 89 -1.98 -5.15 0.79
N VAL A 90 -1.15 -4.58 1.64
CA VAL A 90 -0.37 -5.36 2.59
C VAL A 90 -0.87 -5.05 3.99
N LEU A 91 -0.91 -6.06 4.85
CA LEU A 91 -1.34 -5.99 6.25
C LEU A 91 -2.83 -5.82 6.46
N GLY A 92 -3.58 -5.33 5.49
CA GLY A 92 -5.02 -5.12 5.68
C GLY A 92 -5.77 -6.37 6.09
N ASP A 93 -5.58 -7.46 5.35
CA ASP A 93 -6.24 -8.72 5.66
C ASP A 93 -5.76 -9.29 6.98
N LEU A 94 -4.48 -9.13 7.30
CA LEU A 94 -3.95 -9.59 8.57
C LEU A 94 -4.56 -8.83 9.74
N ILE A 95 -4.68 -7.52 9.60
CA ILE A 95 -5.29 -6.71 10.65
C ILE A 95 -6.74 -7.13 10.86
N LEU A 96 -7.46 -7.35 9.78
CA LEU A 96 -8.85 -7.79 9.87
C LEU A 96 -8.95 -9.17 10.55
N SER A 97 -8.06 -10.08 10.18
CA SER A 97 -8.06 -11.42 10.79
C SER A 97 -7.74 -11.34 12.27
N PHE A 98 -6.77 -10.53 12.65
CA PHE A 98 -6.44 -10.34 14.06
C PHE A 98 -7.59 -9.72 14.83
N SER A 99 -8.28 -8.77 14.21
CA SER A 99 -9.43 -8.14 14.82
C SER A 99 -10.48 -9.21 15.19
N LYS A 100 -10.73 -10.15 14.30
CA LYS A 100 -11.68 -11.22 14.55
C LYS A 100 -11.17 -12.19 15.62
N LEU A 101 -9.91 -12.58 15.50
CA LEU A 101 -9.33 -13.54 16.44
C LEU A 101 -9.23 -13.00 17.85
N LEU A 102 -8.89 -11.73 17.97
CA LEU A 102 -8.74 -11.08 19.26
C LEU A 102 -10.05 -10.54 19.79
N ASN A 103 -11.09 -10.62 18.97
CA ASN A 103 -12.41 -10.12 19.34
C ASN A 103 -12.34 -8.64 19.74
N GLN A 104 -11.52 -7.89 19.00
CA GLN A 104 -11.30 -6.47 19.23
C GLN A 104 -11.33 -5.72 17.91
N LYS A 105 -11.77 -4.48 17.99
CA LYS A 105 -11.76 -3.62 16.83
C LYS A 105 -10.36 -3.01 16.70
N ALA A 106 -9.86 -2.96 15.46
CA ALA A 106 -8.57 -2.35 15.23
C ALA A 106 -8.63 -0.85 15.53
N SER A 107 -7.52 -0.30 16.00
CA SER A 107 -7.46 1.10 16.40
C SER A 107 -7.38 2.06 15.21
N HIS A 108 -7.04 1.53 14.03
CA HIS A 108 -6.85 2.33 12.82
C HIS A 108 -5.71 3.33 12.93
N LEU A 109 -4.74 3.03 13.80
CA LEU A 109 -3.54 3.83 13.87
C LEU A 109 -2.66 3.54 12.65
N SER A 110 -2.00 4.56 12.15
CA SER A 110 -1.07 4.33 11.06
C SER A 110 0.14 3.55 11.57
N LEU A 111 0.89 2.95 10.65
CA LEU A 111 2.00 2.08 11.02
C LEU A 111 3.07 2.78 11.83
N ILE A 112 3.17 4.09 11.72
CA ILE A 112 4.17 4.83 12.48
C ILE A 112 3.88 4.80 13.98
N HIS A 113 2.66 4.45 14.38
CA HIS A 113 2.27 4.44 15.79
C HIS A 113 2.24 3.05 16.40
N ILE A 114 2.69 2.05 15.67
CA ILE A 114 2.60 0.67 16.14
C ILE A 114 3.40 0.46 17.42
N SER A 115 4.52 1.14 17.56
CA SER A 115 5.38 0.93 18.72
C SER A 115 4.83 1.51 20.00
N GLU A 116 3.79 2.32 19.93
CA GLU A 116 3.25 2.93 21.13
C GLU A 116 2.31 2.00 21.84
N PRO A 117 2.47 1.80 23.14
CA PRO A 117 1.54 0.95 23.85
C PRO A 117 0.21 1.64 23.93
N THR A 118 -0.72 0.97 23.51
CA THR A 118 -1.99 1.48 23.63
C THR A 118 -2.62 0.90 24.78
N ARG A 119 -3.02 1.46 25.48
CA ARG A 119 -3.57 0.96 26.40
C ARG A 119 -4.80 1.02 26.44
N HIS A 120 -5.42 0.42 26.59
CA HIS A 120 -6.52 0.40 26.69
C HIS A 120 -6.96 -0.27 27.43
N ALA A 121 -6.95 -0.12 27.82
CA ALA A 121 -7.36 -0.81 28.72
C ALA A 121 -8.52 -1.19 28.95
#